data_e8505bbbe3ffa5d2b1fd1282afd3d980
#
_entry.id   e8505bbbe3ffa5d2b1fd1282afd3d980
#
_cell.length_a   1.000
_cell.length_b   1.000
_cell.length_c   1.000
_cell.angle_alpha   90.00
_cell.angle_beta   90.00
_cell.angle_gamma   90.00
#
_symmetry.space_group_name_H-M   'P 1'
#
loop_
_entity.id
_entity.type
_entity.pdbx_description
1 polymer ?
#
loop_
_entity_poly.entity_id
_entity_poly.type
_entity_poly.pdbx_seq_one_letter_code
_entity_poly.pdbx_strand_id
1 'polypeptide(L)'
;ALDMTRKGFSTMTELADELVRSQGLSFAAAKKLVGRLVLLAHEEHIPCEAIGRDLLHRAGLEALGVEVDMPEELLRAALDPVQNVERRSLIGGPSPARVAEMIQWGGGRLKELDSQWKARGDRLKRASSRLEELTDALIREEES
;
A
#
# COMPACT_ATOMS: atom_id res chain seq x y z
N ALA A 1 -5.74 -4.92 -17.00
CA ALA A 1 -4.97 -4.04 -16.09
C ALA A 1 -3.58 -4.63 -15.80
N LEU A 2 -3.45 -5.84 -15.26
CA LEU A 2 -2.17 -6.45 -14.89
C LEU A 2 -1.21 -6.60 -16.06
N ASP A 3 -1.70 -6.99 -17.25
CA ASP A 3 -0.90 -7.12 -18.45
C ASP A 3 -0.31 -5.78 -18.92
N MET A 4 -1.08 -4.70 -18.82
CA MET A 4 -0.58 -3.34 -19.11
C MET A 4 0.49 -2.90 -18.09
N THR A 5 0.35 -3.30 -16.83
CA THR A 5 1.34 -2.98 -15.80
C THR A 5 2.67 -3.71 -16.03
N ARG A 6 2.61 -4.97 -16.49
CA ARG A 6 3.80 -5.76 -16.83
C ARG A 6 4.56 -5.22 -18.04
N LYS A 7 3.85 -4.74 -19.05
CA LYS A 7 4.45 -4.17 -20.28
C LYS A 7 4.91 -2.73 -20.07
N GLY A 8 4.27 -2.00 -19.17
CA GLY A 8 4.61 -0.62 -18.85
C GLY A 8 5.76 -0.52 -17.84
N PHE A 9 6.31 0.67 -17.69
CA PHE A 9 7.45 0.95 -16.82
C PHE A 9 7.04 1.37 -15.40
N SER A 10 5.86 0.93 -14.90
CA SER A 10 5.34 1.29 -13.58
C SER A 10 6.14 0.72 -12.41
N THR A 11 6.89 -0.36 -12.65
CA THR A 11 7.74 -1.04 -11.64
C THR A 11 9.13 -0.43 -11.51
N MET A 12 9.47 0.58 -12.30
CA MET A 12 10.82 1.18 -12.33
C MET A 12 11.22 1.85 -11.01
N THR A 13 10.26 2.30 -10.21
CA THR A 13 10.54 2.83 -8.87
C THR A 13 11.02 1.72 -7.92
N GLU A 14 10.42 0.54 -7.99
CA GLU A 14 10.84 -0.63 -7.19
C GLU A 14 12.23 -1.11 -7.61
N LEU A 15 12.55 -1.05 -8.92
CA LEU A 15 13.90 -1.33 -9.39
C LEU A 15 14.92 -0.33 -8.83
N ALA A 16 14.57 0.97 -8.79
CA ALA A 16 15.44 1.97 -8.19
C ALA A 16 15.68 1.69 -6.70
N ASP A 17 14.64 1.35 -5.94
CA ASP A 17 14.75 0.98 -4.53
C ASP A 17 15.59 -0.30 -4.32
N GLU A 18 15.45 -1.28 -5.21
CA GLU A 18 16.27 -2.50 -5.17
C GLU A 18 17.75 -2.22 -5.46
N LEU A 19 18.04 -1.34 -6.41
CA LEU A 19 19.41 -0.89 -6.70
C LEU A 19 20.05 -0.17 -5.51
N VAL A 20 19.29 0.63 -4.77
CA VAL A 20 19.77 1.25 -3.53
C VAL A 20 20.11 0.17 -2.50
N ARG A 21 19.22 -0.82 -2.31
CA ARG A 21 19.40 -1.88 -1.29
C ARG A 21 20.53 -2.85 -1.62
N SER A 22 20.59 -3.31 -2.87
CA SER A 22 21.49 -4.40 -3.27
C SER A 22 22.85 -3.90 -3.75
N GLN A 23 22.90 -2.70 -4.35
CA GLN A 23 24.13 -2.16 -4.94
C GLN A 23 24.71 -0.97 -4.13
N GLY A 24 24.03 -0.53 -3.07
CA GLY A 24 24.47 0.60 -2.26
C GLY A 24 24.49 1.95 -2.98
N LEU A 25 23.76 2.06 -4.09
CA LEU A 25 23.66 3.32 -4.83
C LEU A 25 22.86 4.35 -4.02
N SER A 26 23.19 5.65 -4.19
CA SER A 26 22.28 6.68 -3.73
C SER A 26 20.97 6.63 -4.53
N PHE A 27 19.86 7.05 -3.93
CA PHE A 27 18.57 7.09 -4.62
C PHE A 27 18.60 7.94 -5.90
N ALA A 28 19.35 9.05 -5.89
CA ALA A 28 19.53 9.89 -7.06
C ALA A 28 20.28 9.17 -8.20
N ALA A 29 21.33 8.41 -7.86
CA ALA A 29 22.08 7.59 -8.82
C ALA A 29 21.20 6.46 -9.37
N ALA A 30 20.49 5.73 -8.51
CA ALA A 30 19.57 4.68 -8.94
C ALA A 30 18.48 5.21 -9.88
N LYS A 31 17.88 6.36 -9.57
CA LYS A 31 16.90 7.00 -10.45
C LYS A 31 17.50 7.42 -11.81
N LYS A 32 18.72 7.95 -11.82
CA LYS A 32 19.42 8.33 -13.07
C LYS A 32 19.67 7.09 -13.94
N LEU A 33 20.13 5.98 -13.32
CA LEU A 33 20.35 4.72 -14.01
C LEU A 33 19.05 4.17 -14.59
N VAL A 34 18.00 4.07 -13.77
CA VAL A 34 16.69 3.58 -14.20
C VAL A 34 16.10 4.45 -15.31
N GLY A 35 16.28 5.77 -15.25
CA GLY A 35 15.88 6.67 -16.33
C GLY A 35 16.58 6.33 -17.66
N ARG A 36 17.90 6.06 -17.63
CA ARG A 36 18.64 5.64 -18.83
C ARG A 36 18.20 4.26 -19.33
N LEU A 37 17.95 3.33 -18.39
CA LEU A 37 17.45 1.99 -18.71
C LEU A 37 16.12 2.05 -19.46
N VAL A 38 15.19 2.89 -19.02
CA VAL A 38 13.88 3.09 -19.68
C VAL A 38 14.06 3.66 -21.10
N LEU A 39 14.98 4.61 -21.27
CA LEU A 39 15.28 5.18 -22.60
C LEU A 39 15.85 4.12 -23.54
N LEU A 40 16.83 3.34 -23.08
CA LEU A 40 17.42 2.24 -23.86
C LEU A 40 16.35 1.19 -24.24
N ALA A 41 15.54 0.79 -23.27
CA ALA A 41 14.47 -0.17 -23.54
C ALA A 41 13.46 0.36 -24.56
N HIS A 42 13.15 1.66 -24.51
CA HIS A 42 12.26 2.29 -25.47
C HIS A 42 12.89 2.38 -26.88
N GLU A 43 14.16 2.80 -26.97
CA GLU A 43 14.93 2.88 -28.20
C GLU A 43 15.02 1.51 -28.92
N GLU A 44 15.17 0.43 -28.17
CA GLU A 44 15.29 -0.95 -28.67
C GLU A 44 13.95 -1.71 -28.72
N HIS A 45 12.83 -1.06 -28.38
CA HIS A 45 11.49 -1.66 -28.36
C HIS A 45 11.39 -2.89 -27.42
N ILE A 46 12.16 -2.88 -26.32
CA ILE A 46 12.17 -3.94 -25.31
C ILE A 46 11.08 -3.64 -24.27
N PRO A 47 10.08 -4.51 -24.08
CA PRO A 47 9.09 -4.33 -23.03
C PRO A 47 9.72 -4.51 -21.63
N CYS A 48 9.11 -3.92 -20.60
CA CYS A 48 9.64 -3.95 -19.24
C CYS A 48 9.95 -5.36 -18.74
N GLU A 49 9.08 -6.32 -19.04
CA GLU A 49 9.23 -7.73 -18.65
C GLU A 49 10.41 -8.45 -19.35
N ALA A 50 10.92 -7.92 -20.44
CA ALA A 50 12.05 -8.48 -21.18
C ALA A 50 13.39 -7.79 -20.88
N ILE A 51 13.41 -6.81 -19.99
CA ILE A 51 14.66 -6.17 -19.54
C ILE A 51 15.53 -7.21 -18.86
N GLY A 52 16.73 -7.41 -19.38
CA GLY A 52 17.74 -8.32 -18.83
C GLY A 52 18.92 -7.59 -18.20
N ARG A 53 19.82 -8.37 -17.59
CA ARG A 53 21.04 -7.86 -16.92
C ARG A 53 21.93 -7.05 -17.86
N ASP A 54 22.05 -7.47 -19.12
CA ASP A 54 22.92 -6.79 -20.10
C ASP A 54 22.47 -5.34 -20.36
N LEU A 55 21.15 -5.13 -20.46
CA LEU A 55 20.60 -3.80 -20.64
C LEU A 55 20.80 -2.95 -19.38
N LEU A 56 20.61 -3.56 -18.19
CA LEU A 56 20.84 -2.90 -16.91
C LEU A 56 22.32 -2.49 -16.74
N HIS A 57 23.24 -3.39 -17.05
CA HIS A 57 24.68 -3.13 -17.00
C HIS A 57 25.07 -1.98 -17.94
N ARG A 58 24.59 -2.00 -19.17
CA ARG A 58 24.83 -0.92 -20.14
C ARG A 58 24.26 0.42 -19.66
N ALA A 59 23.06 0.40 -19.10
CA ALA A 59 22.45 1.61 -18.50
C ALA A 59 23.29 2.17 -17.35
N GLY A 60 23.88 1.29 -16.52
CA GLY A 60 24.78 1.68 -15.43
C GLY A 60 26.04 2.36 -15.93
N LEU A 61 26.70 1.79 -16.92
CA LEU A 61 27.89 2.37 -17.56
C LEU A 61 27.59 3.73 -18.21
N GLU A 62 26.50 3.83 -18.96
CA GLU A 62 26.16 5.08 -19.66
C GLU A 62 25.67 6.19 -18.71
N ALA A 63 24.91 5.85 -17.68
CA ALA A 63 24.37 6.84 -16.75
C ALA A 63 25.35 7.26 -15.67
N LEU A 64 26.13 6.32 -15.15
CA LEU A 64 26.93 6.53 -13.92
C LEU A 64 28.43 6.27 -14.13
N GLY A 65 28.84 5.63 -15.22
CA GLY A 65 30.20 5.17 -15.44
C GLY A 65 30.63 4.00 -14.55
N VAL A 66 29.67 3.28 -13.97
CA VAL A 66 29.93 2.14 -13.09
C VAL A 66 29.25 0.87 -13.59
N GLU A 67 29.90 -0.24 -13.32
CA GLU A 67 29.31 -1.56 -13.57
C GLU A 67 28.25 -1.85 -12.51
N VAL A 68 27.08 -2.27 -12.97
CA VAL A 68 26.00 -2.71 -12.08
C VAL A 68 25.73 -4.18 -12.39
N ASP A 69 25.97 -5.03 -11.41
CA ASP A 69 25.73 -6.46 -11.49
C ASP A 69 24.67 -6.88 -10.46
N MET A 70 23.43 -6.96 -10.92
CA MET A 70 22.30 -7.43 -10.14
C MET A 70 21.96 -8.87 -10.55
N PRO A 71 21.76 -9.79 -9.58
CA PRO A 71 21.25 -11.12 -9.89
C PRO A 71 19.96 -11.09 -10.68
N GLU A 72 19.84 -11.96 -11.70
CA GLU A 72 18.65 -12.02 -12.56
C GLU A 72 17.34 -12.17 -11.76
N GLU A 73 17.38 -12.97 -10.70
CA GLU A 73 16.23 -13.20 -9.82
C GLU A 73 15.75 -11.90 -9.13
N LEU A 74 16.69 -11.07 -8.65
CA LEU A 74 16.35 -9.79 -8.03
C LEU A 74 15.81 -8.80 -9.06
N LEU A 75 16.41 -8.76 -10.26
CA LEU A 75 15.94 -7.93 -11.35
C LEU A 75 14.51 -8.32 -11.75
N ARG A 76 14.25 -9.61 -11.97
CA ARG A 76 12.90 -10.12 -12.29
C ARG A 76 11.89 -9.81 -11.21
N ALA A 77 12.26 -10.01 -9.95
CA ALA A 77 11.41 -9.71 -8.81
C ALA A 77 11.08 -8.22 -8.68
N ALA A 78 12.05 -7.33 -8.98
CA ALA A 78 11.82 -5.89 -8.97
C ALA A 78 10.92 -5.42 -10.12
N LEU A 79 10.95 -6.12 -11.26
CA LEU A 79 10.13 -5.82 -12.42
C LEU A 79 8.73 -6.46 -12.37
N ASP A 80 8.49 -7.45 -11.47
CA ASP A 80 7.19 -8.10 -11.35
C ASP A 80 6.24 -7.28 -10.44
N PRO A 81 5.14 -6.73 -10.98
CA PRO A 81 4.20 -5.94 -10.18
C PRO A 81 3.51 -6.73 -9.06
N VAL A 82 3.34 -8.05 -9.22
CA VAL A 82 2.72 -8.89 -8.18
C VAL A 82 3.64 -9.02 -6.99
N GLN A 83 4.91 -9.38 -7.23
CA GLN A 83 5.92 -9.47 -6.17
C GLN A 83 6.15 -8.12 -5.47
N ASN A 84 6.07 -7.01 -6.20
CA ASN A 84 6.20 -5.67 -5.62
C ASN A 84 5.06 -5.36 -4.64
N VAL A 85 3.84 -5.77 -4.93
CA VAL A 85 2.71 -5.63 -3.98
C VAL A 85 2.89 -6.55 -2.76
N GLU A 86 3.27 -7.80 -2.97
CA GLU A 86 3.47 -8.78 -1.90
C GLU A 86 4.58 -8.37 -0.91
N ARG A 87 5.67 -7.79 -1.41
CA ARG A 87 6.79 -7.29 -0.58
C ARG A 87 6.42 -6.11 0.32
N ARG A 88 5.37 -5.36 0.01
CA ARG A 88 4.89 -4.23 0.81
C ARG A 88 4.10 -4.68 2.03
N SER A 89 4.77 -5.42 2.92
CA SER A 89 4.19 -6.08 4.09
C SER A 89 4.20 -5.24 5.38
N LEU A 90 4.58 -3.98 5.33
CA LEU A 90 4.50 -3.06 6.47
C LEU A 90 3.05 -2.76 6.86
N ILE A 91 2.82 -2.32 8.09
CA ILE A 91 1.50 -1.89 8.56
C ILE A 91 0.98 -0.76 7.64
N GLY A 92 -0.23 -0.95 7.12
CA GLY A 92 -0.81 -0.05 6.11
C GLY A 92 -0.39 -0.33 4.68
N GLY A 93 0.47 -1.33 4.45
CA GLY A 93 0.90 -1.73 3.12
C GLY A 93 -0.19 -2.48 2.32
N PRO A 94 -0.06 -2.52 0.99
CA PRO A 94 -1.06 -3.10 0.09
C PRO A 94 -0.94 -4.62 -0.08
N SER A 95 -0.04 -5.31 0.63
CA SER A 95 0.07 -6.76 0.48
C SER A 95 -1.23 -7.45 0.91
N PRO A 96 -1.67 -8.52 0.22
CA PRO A 96 -2.94 -9.19 0.53
C PRO A 96 -3.07 -9.62 1.99
N ALA A 97 -1.99 -10.10 2.59
CA ALA A 97 -1.95 -10.49 4.00
C ALA A 97 -2.23 -9.29 4.93
N ARG A 98 -1.58 -8.14 4.67
CA ARG A 98 -1.79 -6.93 5.48
C ARG A 98 -3.18 -6.35 5.30
N VAL A 99 -3.70 -6.36 4.08
CA VAL A 99 -5.08 -5.92 3.80
C VAL A 99 -6.07 -6.80 4.56
N ALA A 100 -5.89 -8.13 4.56
CA ALA A 100 -6.75 -9.05 5.30
C ALA A 100 -6.72 -8.77 6.81
N GLU A 101 -5.53 -8.57 7.40
CA GLU A 101 -5.39 -8.17 8.81
C GLU A 101 -6.11 -6.85 9.14
N MET A 102 -5.95 -5.85 8.28
CA MET A 102 -6.61 -4.54 8.44
C MET A 102 -8.13 -4.65 8.36
N ILE A 103 -8.65 -5.47 7.46
CA ILE A 103 -10.10 -5.75 7.35
C ILE A 103 -10.60 -6.43 8.63
N GLN A 104 -9.88 -7.44 9.12
CA GLN A 104 -10.25 -8.14 10.34
C GLN A 104 -10.24 -7.21 11.57
N TRP A 105 -9.19 -6.43 11.72
CA TRP A 105 -9.09 -5.44 12.80
C TRP A 105 -10.19 -4.38 12.71
N GLY A 106 -10.41 -3.80 11.54
CA GLY A 106 -11.44 -2.81 11.29
C GLY A 106 -12.84 -3.34 11.55
N GLY A 107 -13.12 -4.57 11.10
CA GLY A 107 -14.39 -5.26 11.36
C GLY A 107 -14.64 -5.51 12.85
N GLY A 108 -13.61 -5.88 13.60
CA GLY A 108 -13.68 -6.01 15.05
C GLY A 108 -13.99 -4.66 15.74
N ARG A 109 -13.29 -3.61 15.32
CA ARG A 109 -13.50 -2.26 15.87
C ARG A 109 -14.90 -1.70 15.59
N LEU A 110 -15.42 -1.97 14.38
CA LEU A 110 -16.80 -1.57 14.03
C LEU A 110 -17.84 -2.26 14.91
N LYS A 111 -17.70 -3.56 15.17
CA LYS A 111 -18.62 -4.29 16.06
C LYS A 111 -18.61 -3.73 17.49
N GLU A 112 -17.43 -3.40 18.00
CA GLU A 112 -17.27 -2.80 19.32
C GLU A 112 -17.96 -1.43 19.38
N LEU A 113 -17.73 -0.57 18.40
CA LEU A 113 -18.36 0.76 18.31
C LEU A 113 -19.87 0.67 18.16
N ASP A 114 -20.39 -0.27 17.35
CA ASP A 114 -21.83 -0.50 17.22
C ASP A 114 -22.47 -0.90 18.55
N SER A 115 -21.81 -1.80 19.29
CA SER A 115 -22.26 -2.20 20.63
C SER A 115 -22.30 -1.02 21.61
N GLN A 116 -21.24 -0.21 21.63
CA GLN A 116 -21.18 0.99 22.49
C GLN A 116 -22.26 2.00 22.11
N TRP A 117 -22.50 2.17 20.80
CA TRP A 117 -23.53 3.09 20.29
C TRP A 117 -24.93 2.64 20.69
N LYS A 118 -25.25 1.35 20.54
CA LYS A 118 -26.53 0.76 20.98
C LYS A 118 -26.74 0.95 22.48
N ALA A 119 -25.72 0.62 23.28
CA ALA A 119 -25.80 0.79 24.73
C ALA A 119 -26.02 2.26 25.16
N ARG A 120 -25.42 3.21 24.43
CA ARG A 120 -25.67 4.65 24.64
C ARG A 120 -27.10 5.05 24.28
N GLY A 121 -27.61 4.56 23.15
CA GLY A 121 -29.00 4.78 22.73
C GLY A 121 -30.01 4.28 23.77
N ASP A 122 -29.79 3.07 24.29
CA ASP A 122 -30.66 2.47 25.31
C ASP A 122 -30.62 3.24 26.63
N ARG A 123 -29.45 3.77 27.00
CA ARG A 123 -29.35 4.66 28.19
C ARG A 123 -30.15 5.96 28.01
N LEU A 124 -30.05 6.58 26.85
CA LEU A 124 -30.80 7.79 26.52
C LEU A 124 -32.31 7.56 26.54
N LYS A 125 -32.78 6.46 25.92
CA LYS A 125 -34.20 6.09 25.93
C LYS A 125 -34.71 5.90 27.34
N ARG A 126 -33.99 5.14 28.19
CA ARG A 126 -34.37 4.93 29.60
C ARG A 126 -34.40 6.23 30.40
N ALA A 127 -33.44 7.14 30.16
CA ALA A 127 -33.43 8.44 30.82
C ALA A 127 -34.62 9.32 30.40
N SER A 128 -34.98 9.31 29.11
CA SER A 128 -36.16 10.02 28.59
C SER A 128 -37.46 9.49 29.22
N SER A 129 -37.67 8.17 29.19
CA SER A 129 -38.86 7.55 29.78
C SER A 129 -38.96 7.83 31.29
N ARG A 130 -37.82 7.80 32.00
CA ARG A 130 -37.80 8.11 33.42
C ARG A 130 -38.15 9.57 33.72
N LEU A 131 -37.68 10.48 32.83
CA LEU A 131 -38.04 11.90 32.93
C LEU A 131 -39.56 12.10 32.72
N GLU A 132 -40.14 11.46 31.71
CA GLU A 132 -41.59 11.50 31.45
C GLU A 132 -42.39 10.98 32.62
N GLU A 133 -42.04 9.80 33.20
CA GLU A 133 -42.67 9.24 34.39
C GLU A 133 -42.66 10.19 35.60
N LEU A 134 -41.50 10.85 35.87
CA LEU A 134 -41.35 11.78 36.97
C LEU A 134 -42.17 13.05 36.75
N THR A 135 -42.21 13.55 35.51
CA THR A 135 -43.00 14.72 35.14
C THR A 135 -44.50 14.45 35.35
N ASP A 136 -44.97 13.30 34.87
CA ASP A 136 -46.37 12.88 35.01
C ASP A 136 -46.75 12.67 36.52
N ALA A 137 -45.82 12.18 37.34
CA ALA A 137 -46.05 12.03 38.76
C ALA A 137 -46.19 13.38 39.47
N LEU A 138 -45.32 14.35 39.15
CA LEU A 138 -45.39 15.71 39.72
C LEU A 138 -46.68 16.43 39.36
N ILE A 139 -47.12 16.33 38.08
CA ILE A 139 -48.39 16.96 37.65
C ILE A 139 -49.58 16.39 38.44
N ARG A 140 -49.62 15.08 38.66
CA ARG A 140 -50.70 14.43 39.44
C ARG A 140 -50.71 14.83 40.94
N GLU A 141 -49.52 15.10 41.50
CA GLU A 141 -49.43 15.59 42.88
C GLU A 141 -49.92 17.02 43.02
N GLU A 142 -49.72 17.88 42.02
CA GLU A 142 -50.21 19.26 42.04
C GLU A 142 -51.72 19.37 41.81
N GLU A 143 -52.35 18.38 41.16
CA GLU A 143 -53.79 18.36 40.89
C GLU A 143 -54.61 17.73 42.03
N SER A 144 -53.99 17.22 43.10
CA SER A 144 -54.60 16.54 44.21
C SER A 144 -54.66 17.42 45.44
#